data_e34403d94e9a1680b7bcac1aa5c868a8
#
_entry.id   e34403d94e9a1680b7bcac1aa5c868a8
#
_cell.length_a   1.000
_cell.length_b   1.000
_cell.length_c   1.000
_cell.angle_alpha   90.00
_cell.angle_beta   90.00
_cell.angle_gamma   90.00
#
_symmetry.space_group_name_H-M   'P 1'
#
loop_
_entity.id
_entity.type
_entity.pdbx_description
1 polymer ?
#
loop_
_entity_poly.entity_id
_entity_poly.type
_entity_poly.pdbx_seq_one_letter_code
_entity_poly.pdbx_strand_id
1 'polypeptide(L)'
;LLLIPFLLSLSGSAQIINFGQDRAALRWKQIKTDQFQIIYPDFFEKNAQRMANIYQQLYTHSHTSGIHPRKIAMVVHADGGVSNGNVALVPRKSELYVLPPQNPTDTWLEHLCTHEFRHVMQLDKVNQGTTKGLSYIFGELFPIAVVGLYIPMWFMEGDAVAYETSVGRIGRGRSPEFLNEMKAQILEKGIYNYSKAVL
;
A
#
# COMPACT_ATOMS: atom_id res chain seq x y z
N LEU A 1 19.22 -23.91 -42.27
CA LEU A 1 19.21 -22.54 -41.67
C LEU A 1 18.94 -22.65 -40.19
N LEU A 2 20.03 -22.60 -39.36
CA LEU A 2 19.94 -22.63 -37.90
C LEU A 2 19.64 -21.21 -37.44
N LEU A 3 18.44 -20.98 -36.85
CA LEU A 3 18.08 -19.79 -36.09
C LEU A 3 18.67 -19.94 -34.71
N ILE A 4 19.77 -19.22 -34.44
CA ILE A 4 20.32 -19.04 -33.07
C ILE A 4 19.44 -18.00 -32.38
N PRO A 5 18.74 -18.33 -31.29
CA PRO A 5 18.06 -17.31 -30.50
C PRO A 5 19.10 -16.46 -29.78
N PHE A 6 19.16 -15.18 -30.13
CA PHE A 6 19.96 -14.17 -29.43
C PHE A 6 19.33 -13.93 -28.08
N LEU A 7 19.82 -14.62 -27.05
CA LEU A 7 19.48 -14.36 -25.65
C LEU A 7 20.15 -13.04 -25.25
N LEU A 8 19.41 -11.94 -25.39
CA LEU A 8 19.72 -10.69 -24.73
C LEU A 8 19.54 -10.91 -23.22
N SER A 9 20.64 -11.13 -22.52
CA SER A 9 20.67 -11.04 -21.06
C SER A 9 20.47 -9.57 -20.67
N LEU A 10 19.22 -9.18 -20.46
CA LEU A 10 18.89 -7.94 -19.79
C LEU A 10 19.32 -8.12 -18.32
N SER A 11 20.43 -7.50 -17.97
CA SER A 11 20.85 -7.35 -16.57
C SER A 11 19.84 -6.41 -15.90
N GLY A 12 18.70 -6.95 -15.48
CA GLY A 12 17.75 -6.25 -14.65
C GLY A 12 18.37 -6.07 -13.27
N SER A 13 18.88 -4.89 -12.97
CA SER A 13 19.15 -4.50 -11.58
C SER A 13 17.80 -4.38 -10.88
N ALA A 14 17.35 -5.46 -10.26
CA ALA A 14 16.25 -5.40 -9.32
C ALA A 14 16.75 -4.53 -8.15
N GLN A 15 16.34 -3.28 -8.09
CA GLN A 15 16.53 -2.46 -6.89
C GLN A 15 15.70 -3.11 -5.79
N ILE A 16 16.34 -3.92 -4.97
CA ILE A 16 15.77 -4.39 -3.70
C ILE A 16 15.77 -3.17 -2.80
N ILE A 17 14.61 -2.53 -2.67
CA ILE A 17 14.41 -1.48 -1.68
C ILE A 17 14.50 -2.19 -0.31
N ASN A 18 15.65 -2.08 0.33
CA ASN A 18 15.88 -2.68 1.62
C ASN A 18 15.40 -1.70 2.70
N PHE A 19 14.19 -1.85 3.18
CA PHE A 19 13.61 -1.04 4.26
C PHE A 19 14.13 -1.42 5.66
N GLY A 20 15.18 -2.19 5.73
CA GLY A 20 15.71 -2.77 6.95
C GLY A 20 15.29 -4.24 7.08
N GLN A 21 16.07 -4.97 7.86
CA GLN A 21 15.79 -6.37 8.15
C GLN A 21 15.47 -6.52 9.63
N ASP A 22 14.45 -7.30 9.93
CA ASP A 22 14.17 -7.70 11.29
C ASP A 22 15.31 -8.60 11.83
N ARG A 23 15.56 -8.52 13.12
CA ARG A 23 16.54 -9.37 13.75
C ARG A 23 16.13 -10.85 13.67
N ALA A 24 17.05 -11.73 13.32
CA ALA A 24 16.79 -13.16 13.19
C ALA A 24 16.28 -13.81 14.50
N ALA A 25 16.54 -13.18 15.65
CA ALA A 25 16.11 -13.67 16.98
C ALA A 25 14.64 -13.32 17.32
N LEU A 26 13.92 -12.59 16.47
CA LEU A 26 12.53 -12.24 16.73
C LEU A 26 11.64 -13.48 16.75
N ARG A 27 10.77 -13.54 17.75
CA ARG A 27 9.71 -14.52 17.80
C ARG A 27 8.46 -13.94 17.17
N TRP A 28 7.89 -14.66 16.22
CA TRP A 28 6.74 -14.22 15.46
C TRP A 28 5.47 -14.90 15.95
N LYS A 29 4.41 -14.12 16.01
CA LYS A 29 3.03 -14.57 16.27
C LYS A 29 2.14 -14.16 15.11
N GLN A 30 0.91 -14.66 15.11
CA GLN A 30 -0.08 -14.30 14.10
C GLN A 30 -1.49 -14.20 14.67
N ILE A 31 -2.26 -13.26 14.13
CA ILE A 31 -3.72 -13.20 14.24
C ILE A 31 -4.28 -13.58 12.88
N LYS A 32 -5.13 -14.58 12.82
CA LYS A 32 -5.70 -15.08 11.58
C LYS A 32 -7.23 -15.02 11.62
N THR A 33 -7.81 -14.36 10.63
CA THR A 33 -9.24 -14.27 10.38
C THR A 33 -9.58 -14.82 8.98
N ASP A 34 -10.84 -14.82 8.62
CA ASP A 34 -11.26 -15.19 7.26
C ASP A 34 -10.83 -14.15 6.23
N GLN A 35 -10.70 -12.88 6.63
CA GLN A 35 -10.45 -11.73 5.76
C GLN A 35 -8.97 -11.34 5.69
N PHE A 36 -8.20 -11.52 6.77
CA PHE A 36 -6.80 -11.12 6.84
C PHE A 36 -5.98 -12.00 7.78
N GLN A 37 -4.66 -11.88 7.68
CA GLN A 37 -3.70 -12.49 8.59
C GLN A 37 -2.66 -11.43 8.95
N ILE A 38 -2.50 -11.14 10.25
CA ILE A 38 -1.44 -10.23 10.73
C ILE A 38 -0.34 -11.07 11.33
N ILE A 39 0.88 -10.92 10.84
CA ILE A 39 2.10 -11.57 11.32
C ILE A 39 2.95 -10.50 11.99
N TYR A 40 3.31 -10.67 13.25
CA TYR A 40 3.94 -9.64 14.06
C TYR A 40 4.94 -10.22 15.08
N PRO A 41 5.96 -9.45 15.51
CA PRO A 41 6.83 -9.82 16.61
C PRO A 41 6.07 -9.94 17.94
N ASP A 42 6.40 -10.93 18.76
CA ASP A 42 5.65 -11.26 19.99
C ASP A 42 5.50 -10.08 20.97
N PHE A 43 6.50 -9.21 21.06
CA PHE A 43 6.45 -8.01 21.89
C PHE A 43 5.44 -6.96 21.40
N PHE A 44 4.97 -7.06 20.16
CA PHE A 44 4.03 -6.12 19.56
C PHE A 44 2.55 -6.53 19.72
N GLU A 45 2.26 -7.57 20.48
CA GLU A 45 0.94 -8.20 20.65
C GLU A 45 -0.19 -7.18 20.86
N LYS A 46 -0.05 -6.25 21.82
CA LYS A 46 -1.09 -5.26 22.15
C LYS A 46 -1.47 -4.39 20.94
N ASN A 47 -0.47 -3.96 20.19
CA ASN A 47 -0.69 -3.13 18.99
C ASN A 47 -1.21 -3.97 17.83
N ALA A 48 -0.78 -5.23 17.69
CA ALA A 48 -1.31 -6.15 16.69
C ALA A 48 -2.81 -6.43 16.91
N GLN A 49 -3.26 -6.58 18.15
CA GLN A 49 -4.69 -6.70 18.49
C GLN A 49 -5.46 -5.41 18.11
N ARG A 50 -4.88 -4.24 18.38
CA ARG A 50 -5.45 -2.95 17.94
C ARG A 50 -5.57 -2.88 16.42
N MET A 51 -4.52 -3.28 15.69
CA MET A 51 -4.54 -3.35 14.22
C MET A 51 -5.62 -4.30 13.72
N ALA A 52 -5.79 -5.46 14.35
CA ALA A 52 -6.84 -6.41 13.99
C ALA A 52 -8.25 -5.79 14.12
N ASN A 53 -8.50 -5.03 15.17
CA ASN A 53 -9.77 -4.31 15.34
C ASN A 53 -9.97 -3.23 14.27
N ILE A 54 -8.91 -2.48 13.92
CA ILE A 54 -8.96 -1.47 12.86
C ILE A 54 -9.30 -2.15 11.52
N TYR A 55 -8.58 -3.21 11.15
CA TYR A 55 -8.86 -3.94 9.90
C TYR A 55 -10.25 -4.56 9.88
N GLN A 56 -10.74 -5.11 10.98
CA GLN A 56 -12.10 -5.63 11.06
C GLN A 56 -13.14 -4.54 10.75
N GLN A 57 -12.95 -3.32 11.25
CA GLN A 57 -13.81 -2.18 10.94
C GLN A 57 -13.68 -1.76 9.48
N LEU A 58 -12.45 -1.67 8.95
CA LEU A 58 -12.20 -1.31 7.55
C LEU A 58 -12.83 -2.30 6.58
N TYR A 59 -12.74 -3.60 6.84
CA TYR A 59 -13.39 -4.63 6.02
C TYR A 59 -14.92 -4.51 6.08
N THR A 60 -15.49 -4.21 7.25
CA THR A 60 -16.93 -4.01 7.39
C THR A 60 -17.43 -2.83 6.58
N HIS A 61 -16.62 -1.76 6.46
CA HIS A 61 -16.97 -0.53 5.76
C HIS A 61 -16.40 -0.44 4.32
N SER A 62 -15.79 -1.52 3.81
CA SER A 62 -15.12 -1.51 2.51
C SER A 62 -16.05 -1.36 1.29
N HIS A 63 -17.35 -1.29 1.50
CA HIS A 63 -18.37 -1.22 0.44
C HIS A 63 -18.27 0.03 -0.46
N THR A 64 -17.57 1.08 -0.03
CA THR A 64 -17.45 2.33 -0.79
C THR A 64 -16.76 2.18 -2.15
N SER A 65 -15.96 1.13 -2.34
CA SER A 65 -15.32 0.82 -3.63
C SER A 65 -16.10 -0.20 -4.47
N GLY A 66 -17.19 -0.76 -3.93
CA GLY A 66 -17.96 -1.84 -4.58
C GLY A 66 -17.17 -3.15 -4.69
N ILE A 67 -16.12 -3.34 -3.89
CA ILE A 67 -15.27 -4.54 -3.91
C ILE A 67 -15.05 -5.01 -2.48
N HIS A 68 -15.19 -6.30 -2.27
CA HIS A 68 -14.73 -6.96 -1.05
C HIS A 68 -13.25 -7.36 -1.26
N PRO A 69 -12.32 -6.75 -0.50
CA PRO A 69 -10.92 -7.11 -0.62
C PRO A 69 -10.71 -8.60 -0.32
N ARG A 70 -9.91 -9.24 -1.16
CA ARG A 70 -9.51 -10.64 -0.93
C ARG A 70 -8.61 -10.73 0.28
N LYS A 71 -8.57 -11.90 0.89
CA LYS A 71 -7.67 -12.18 2.01
C LYS A 71 -6.23 -11.79 1.70
N ILE A 72 -5.59 -11.10 2.66
CA ILE A 72 -4.21 -10.66 2.55
C ILE A 72 -3.42 -10.97 3.83
N ALA A 73 -2.13 -11.28 3.66
CA ALA A 73 -1.18 -11.34 4.76
C ALA A 73 -0.56 -9.95 4.98
N MET A 74 -0.51 -9.51 6.21
CA MET A 74 0.09 -8.26 6.67
C MET A 74 1.26 -8.58 7.58
N VAL A 75 2.47 -8.23 7.18
CA VAL A 75 3.69 -8.44 7.96
C VAL A 75 4.05 -7.15 8.66
N VAL A 76 4.17 -7.20 9.98
CA VAL A 76 4.44 -6.03 10.82
C VAL A 76 5.92 -6.02 11.22
N HIS A 77 6.62 -5.00 10.80
CA HIS A 77 8.01 -4.73 11.15
C HIS A 77 8.06 -3.68 12.25
N ALA A 78 8.24 -4.14 13.49
CA ALA A 78 8.19 -3.29 14.68
C ALA A 78 9.56 -3.07 15.35
N ASP A 79 10.63 -3.63 14.81
CA ASP A 79 11.98 -3.57 15.37
C ASP A 79 12.94 -2.67 14.55
N GLY A 80 12.44 -2.05 13.49
CA GLY A 80 13.23 -1.21 12.59
C GLY A 80 13.08 0.28 12.84
N GLY A 81 13.97 1.07 12.23
CA GLY A 81 13.96 2.55 12.25
C GLY A 81 13.12 3.19 11.14
N VAL A 82 12.19 2.45 10.52
CA VAL A 82 11.44 2.90 9.34
C VAL A 82 9.98 3.12 9.71
N SER A 83 9.41 4.18 9.12
CA SER A 83 7.98 4.52 9.16
C SER A 83 7.46 4.49 7.73
N ASN A 84 6.83 3.41 7.33
CA ASN A 84 6.32 3.22 5.96
C ASN A 84 5.32 2.06 5.89
N GLY A 85 4.64 1.94 4.76
CA GLY A 85 3.86 0.78 4.40
C GLY A 85 3.99 0.48 2.91
N ASN A 86 3.70 -0.74 2.53
CA ASN A 86 3.54 -1.09 1.13
C ASN A 86 2.58 -2.28 0.94
N VAL A 87 1.97 -2.34 -0.22
CA VAL A 87 1.15 -3.48 -0.64
C VAL A 87 1.69 -4.04 -1.95
N ALA A 88 2.02 -5.33 -1.94
CA ALA A 88 2.46 -6.06 -3.12
C ALA A 88 1.37 -6.99 -3.65
N LEU A 89 1.27 -7.10 -4.99
CA LEU A 89 0.41 -8.07 -5.65
C LEU A 89 1.04 -9.46 -5.73
N VAL A 90 2.36 -9.50 -5.93
CA VAL A 90 3.11 -10.76 -6.13
C VAL A 90 4.44 -10.68 -5.35
N PRO A 91 4.61 -11.48 -4.31
CA PRO A 91 3.57 -12.22 -3.61
C PRO A 91 2.56 -11.26 -2.96
N ARG A 92 1.29 -11.70 -2.87
CA ARG A 92 0.22 -10.87 -2.29
C ARG A 92 0.43 -10.69 -0.79
N LYS A 93 0.90 -9.54 -0.39
CA LYS A 93 1.14 -9.18 1.02
C LYS A 93 1.13 -7.66 1.21
N SER A 94 0.94 -7.23 2.44
CA SER A 94 1.24 -5.87 2.89
C SER A 94 2.36 -5.93 3.93
N GLU A 95 3.32 -5.03 3.85
CA GLU A 95 4.38 -4.85 4.83
C GLU A 95 4.19 -3.51 5.53
N LEU A 96 4.18 -3.53 6.85
CA LEU A 96 3.85 -2.39 7.69
C LEU A 96 5.01 -2.10 8.64
N TYR A 97 5.73 -1.03 8.40
CA TYR A 97 6.84 -0.53 9.23
C TYR A 97 6.26 0.48 10.21
N VAL A 98 6.02 0.02 11.42
CA VAL A 98 5.13 0.70 12.38
C VAL A 98 5.81 1.72 13.29
N LEU A 99 7.06 2.09 13.04
CA LEU A 99 7.68 3.20 13.75
C LEU A 99 6.90 4.49 13.46
N PRO A 100 6.47 5.24 14.47
CA PRO A 100 5.82 6.53 14.23
C PRO A 100 6.75 7.52 13.52
N PRO A 101 6.24 8.38 12.62
CA PRO A 101 7.03 9.45 12.01
C PRO A 101 7.44 10.50 13.05
N GLN A 102 8.28 11.47 12.66
CA GLN A 102 8.81 12.51 13.58
C GLN A 102 7.72 13.31 14.31
N ASN A 103 6.58 13.55 13.64
CA ASN A 103 5.42 14.23 14.24
C ASN A 103 4.23 13.24 14.27
N PRO A 104 4.25 12.26 15.19
CA PRO A 104 3.19 11.27 15.23
C PRO A 104 1.91 11.90 15.76
N THR A 105 0.80 11.56 15.12
CA THR A 105 -0.50 11.73 15.74
C THR A 105 -0.79 10.51 16.63
N ASP A 106 -1.59 10.66 17.66
CA ASP A 106 -2.01 9.54 18.53
C ASP A 106 -2.66 8.39 17.76
N THR A 107 -3.05 8.64 16.51
CA THR A 107 -3.73 7.71 15.60
C THR A 107 -2.83 7.19 14.50
N TRP A 108 -1.48 7.32 14.60
CA TRP A 108 -0.55 6.89 13.56
C TRP A 108 -0.82 5.48 13.03
N LEU A 109 -1.01 4.51 13.94
CA LEU A 109 -1.25 3.12 13.56
C LEU A 109 -2.57 2.95 12.78
N GLU A 110 -3.60 3.73 13.14
CA GLU A 110 -4.87 3.76 12.43
C GLU A 110 -4.72 4.36 11.03
N HIS A 111 -3.95 5.44 10.90
CA HIS A 111 -3.63 6.06 9.62
C HIS A 111 -2.91 5.08 8.70
N LEU A 112 -1.85 4.44 9.19
CA LEU A 112 -1.07 3.48 8.42
C LEU A 112 -1.96 2.33 7.94
N CYS A 113 -2.72 1.71 8.85
CA CYS A 113 -3.62 0.62 8.49
C CYS A 113 -4.66 1.04 7.45
N THR A 114 -5.26 2.22 7.61
CA THR A 114 -6.30 2.72 6.71
C THR A 114 -5.74 3.05 5.32
N HIS A 115 -4.57 3.67 5.26
CA HIS A 115 -3.87 4.00 4.03
C HIS A 115 -3.52 2.73 3.23
N GLU A 116 -2.81 1.80 3.86
CA GLU A 116 -2.40 0.55 3.21
C GLU A 116 -3.60 -0.32 2.82
N PHE A 117 -4.66 -0.31 3.61
CA PHE A 117 -5.90 -1.00 3.26
C PHE A 117 -6.52 -0.44 1.98
N ARG A 118 -6.44 0.88 1.77
CA ARG A 118 -6.91 1.47 0.51
C ARG A 118 -6.13 0.96 -0.69
N HIS A 119 -4.81 0.80 -0.58
CA HIS A 119 -4.00 0.17 -1.63
C HIS A 119 -4.41 -1.28 -1.89
N VAL A 120 -4.73 -2.06 -0.86
CA VAL A 120 -5.29 -3.42 -1.05
C VAL A 120 -6.57 -3.38 -1.90
N MET A 121 -7.47 -2.44 -1.62
CA MET A 121 -8.71 -2.27 -2.38
C MET A 121 -8.46 -1.84 -3.82
N GLN A 122 -7.55 -0.89 -4.05
CA GLN A 122 -7.16 -0.43 -5.39
C GLN A 122 -6.60 -1.58 -6.24
N LEU A 123 -5.68 -2.37 -5.68
CA LEU A 123 -5.08 -3.50 -6.38
C LEU A 123 -6.10 -4.61 -6.67
N ASP A 124 -7.02 -4.87 -5.75
CA ASP A 124 -8.11 -5.83 -6.00
C ASP A 124 -9.11 -5.31 -7.04
N LYS A 125 -9.28 -4.00 -7.15
CA LYS A 125 -10.09 -3.38 -8.21
C LYS A 125 -9.48 -3.60 -9.59
N VAL A 126 -8.18 -3.44 -9.73
CA VAL A 126 -7.48 -3.66 -11.00
C VAL A 126 -7.52 -5.14 -11.40
N ASN A 127 -7.45 -6.05 -10.45
CA ASN A 127 -7.46 -7.49 -10.72
C ASN A 127 -8.89 -8.04 -10.86
N GLN A 128 -9.67 -7.45 -11.77
CA GLN A 128 -11.06 -7.84 -12.07
C GLN A 128 -11.37 -7.80 -13.57
N GLY A 129 -12.51 -8.39 -13.94
CA GLY A 129 -13.01 -8.37 -15.32
C GLY A 129 -11.98 -8.88 -16.33
N THR A 130 -11.77 -8.10 -17.38
CA THR A 130 -10.83 -8.43 -18.47
C THR A 130 -9.39 -8.55 -17.99
N THR A 131 -8.93 -7.69 -17.06
CA THR A 131 -7.58 -7.75 -16.50
C THR A 131 -7.34 -9.07 -15.79
N LYS A 132 -8.30 -9.53 -15.00
CA LYS A 132 -8.24 -10.85 -14.35
C LYS A 132 -8.25 -11.98 -15.39
N GLY A 133 -9.10 -11.88 -16.41
CA GLY A 133 -9.11 -12.87 -17.50
C GLY A 133 -7.77 -12.98 -18.20
N LEU A 134 -7.14 -11.84 -18.52
CA LEU A 134 -5.83 -11.79 -19.15
C LEU A 134 -4.69 -12.25 -18.22
N SER A 135 -4.83 -12.10 -16.91
CA SER A 135 -3.82 -12.61 -15.98
C SER A 135 -3.68 -14.14 -15.98
N TYR A 136 -4.73 -14.88 -16.36
CA TYR A 136 -4.63 -16.33 -16.55
C TYR A 136 -3.79 -16.72 -17.78
N ILE A 137 -3.68 -15.82 -18.77
CA ILE A 137 -2.91 -16.03 -20.00
C ILE A 137 -1.48 -15.50 -19.84
N PHE A 138 -1.33 -14.29 -19.31
CA PHE A 138 -0.06 -13.55 -19.23
C PHE A 138 0.62 -13.62 -17.85
N GLY A 139 0.00 -14.30 -16.88
CA GLY A 139 0.52 -14.47 -15.53
C GLY A 139 0.14 -13.33 -14.57
N GLU A 140 0.50 -13.54 -13.30
CA GLU A 140 0.14 -12.64 -12.18
C GLU A 140 0.80 -11.25 -12.27
N LEU A 141 1.84 -11.09 -13.09
CA LEU A 141 2.48 -9.79 -13.33
C LEU A 141 1.66 -8.89 -14.26
N PHE A 142 0.70 -9.41 -14.98
CA PHE A 142 -0.11 -8.63 -15.93
C PHE A 142 -0.89 -7.49 -15.23
N PRO A 143 -1.61 -7.71 -14.12
CA PRO A 143 -2.25 -6.61 -13.38
C PRO A 143 -1.27 -5.55 -12.89
N ILE A 144 -0.04 -5.92 -12.53
CA ILE A 144 1.00 -4.96 -12.12
C ILE A 144 1.40 -4.08 -13.30
N ALA A 145 1.60 -4.67 -14.48
CA ALA A 145 1.91 -3.92 -15.69
C ALA A 145 0.78 -2.95 -16.05
N VAL A 146 -0.48 -3.35 -15.90
CA VAL A 146 -1.64 -2.47 -16.12
C VAL A 146 -1.62 -1.29 -15.15
N VAL A 147 -1.37 -1.53 -13.85
CA VAL A 147 -1.24 -0.44 -12.87
C VAL A 147 -0.13 0.51 -13.28
N GLY A 148 1.08 -0.01 -13.53
CA GLY A 148 2.25 0.81 -13.84
C GLY A 148 2.13 1.64 -15.13
N LEU A 149 1.39 1.15 -16.12
CA LEU A 149 1.22 1.83 -17.41
C LEU A 149 0.06 2.82 -17.44
N TYR A 150 -1.03 2.54 -16.72
CA TYR A 150 -2.27 3.30 -16.87
C TYR A 150 -2.68 4.11 -15.63
N ILE A 151 -2.17 3.76 -14.45
CA ILE A 151 -2.55 4.43 -13.20
C ILE A 151 -1.33 5.13 -12.62
N PRO A 152 -1.29 6.48 -12.65
CA PRO A 152 -0.19 7.22 -12.06
C PRO A 152 -0.11 7.01 -10.56
N MET A 153 1.09 6.93 -10.01
CA MET A 153 1.32 6.74 -8.57
C MET A 153 0.65 7.84 -7.74
N TRP A 154 0.72 9.11 -8.18
CA TRP A 154 0.08 10.22 -7.48
C TRP A 154 -1.44 10.06 -7.35
N PHE A 155 -2.09 9.37 -8.31
CA PHE A 155 -3.53 9.10 -8.22
C PHE A 155 -3.82 8.04 -7.15
N MET A 156 -3.02 6.98 -7.10
CA MET A 156 -3.16 5.93 -6.08
C MET A 156 -2.92 6.50 -4.68
N GLU A 157 -1.86 7.26 -4.51
CA GLU A 157 -1.53 7.91 -3.23
C GLU A 157 -2.57 8.97 -2.84
N GLY A 158 -3.00 9.80 -3.78
CA GLY A 158 -4.03 10.82 -3.54
C GLY A 158 -5.37 10.22 -3.14
N ASP A 159 -5.78 9.12 -3.77
CA ASP A 159 -6.98 8.39 -3.40
C ASP A 159 -6.85 7.74 -2.01
N ALA A 160 -5.68 7.22 -1.65
CA ALA A 160 -5.43 6.68 -0.32
C ALA A 160 -5.48 7.76 0.77
N VAL A 161 -4.90 8.95 0.50
CA VAL A 161 -5.00 10.12 1.40
C VAL A 161 -6.44 10.62 1.51
N ALA A 162 -7.19 10.66 0.42
CA ALA A 162 -8.61 11.04 0.44
C ALA A 162 -9.44 10.03 1.25
N TYR A 163 -9.16 8.75 1.11
CA TYR A 163 -9.83 7.69 1.86
C TYR A 163 -9.54 7.79 3.36
N GLU A 164 -8.27 7.87 3.78
CA GLU A 164 -7.92 8.01 5.20
C GLU A 164 -8.53 9.28 5.82
N THR A 165 -8.63 10.35 5.02
CA THR A 165 -9.23 11.62 5.45
C THR A 165 -10.75 11.51 5.60
N SER A 166 -11.42 10.74 4.76
CA SER A 166 -12.88 10.59 4.77
C SER A 166 -13.36 9.62 5.86
N VAL A 167 -12.62 8.55 6.10
CA VAL A 167 -12.98 7.48 7.04
C VAL A 167 -12.47 7.75 8.44
N GLY A 168 -11.25 8.32 8.56
CA GLY A 168 -10.61 8.63 9.82
C GLY A 168 -11.10 9.92 10.47
N ARG A 169 -10.89 10.04 11.77
CA ARG A 169 -11.13 11.31 12.49
C ARG A 169 -10.09 12.38 12.12
N ILE A 170 -8.87 11.95 11.84
CA ILE A 170 -7.72 12.78 11.51
C ILE A 170 -7.08 12.16 10.28
N GLY A 171 -7.18 12.82 9.13
CA GLY A 171 -6.52 12.40 7.92
C GLY A 171 -5.55 13.47 7.44
N ARG A 172 -4.51 13.12 6.70
CA ARG A 172 -3.52 14.08 6.17
C ARG A 172 -4.16 15.22 5.39
N GLY A 173 -5.23 14.95 4.65
CA GLY A 173 -5.97 15.97 3.92
C GLY A 173 -6.67 17.03 4.78
N ARG A 174 -6.77 16.82 6.11
CA ARG A 174 -7.28 17.83 7.07
C ARG A 174 -6.17 18.66 7.68
N SER A 175 -4.91 18.26 7.51
CA SER A 175 -3.77 19.05 7.98
C SER A 175 -3.57 20.26 7.07
N PRO A 176 -3.56 21.49 7.59
CA PRO A 176 -3.23 22.67 6.80
C PRO A 176 -1.84 22.57 6.17
N GLU A 177 -0.88 21.98 6.88
CA GLU A 177 0.51 21.83 6.44
C GLU A 177 0.62 20.95 5.20
N PHE A 178 -0.15 19.86 5.13
CA PHE A 178 -0.16 18.94 3.99
C PHE A 178 -0.56 19.63 2.67
N LEU A 179 -1.43 20.64 2.76
CA LEU A 179 -1.93 21.36 1.59
C LEU A 179 -1.13 22.64 1.25
N ASN A 180 -0.18 23.03 2.08
CA ASN A 180 0.51 24.32 1.94
C ASN A 180 1.29 24.44 0.63
N GLU A 181 2.03 23.41 0.25
CA GLU A 181 2.81 23.42 -1.01
C GLU A 181 1.89 23.56 -2.23
N MET A 182 0.80 22.79 -2.26
CA MET A 182 -0.18 22.86 -3.34
C MET A 182 -0.85 24.23 -3.39
N LYS A 183 -1.21 24.81 -2.24
CA LYS A 183 -1.81 26.15 -2.16
C LYS A 183 -0.84 27.22 -2.64
N ALA A 184 0.43 27.19 -2.19
CA ALA A 184 1.47 28.12 -2.62
C ALA A 184 1.66 28.03 -4.14
N GLN A 185 1.77 26.83 -4.69
CA GLN A 185 1.90 26.62 -6.13
C GLN A 185 0.72 27.18 -6.92
N ILE A 186 -0.52 26.94 -6.46
CA ILE A 186 -1.71 27.46 -7.14
C ILE A 186 -1.73 28.98 -7.13
N LEU A 187 -1.35 29.61 -6.02
CA LEU A 187 -1.31 31.06 -5.89
C LEU A 187 -0.22 31.69 -6.75
N GLU A 188 0.95 31.08 -6.86
CA GLU A 188 2.09 31.62 -7.59
C GLU A 188 2.07 31.29 -9.08
N LYS A 189 1.64 30.08 -9.46
CA LYS A 189 1.80 29.54 -10.82
C LYS A 189 0.51 29.05 -11.46
N GLY A 190 -0.60 29.12 -10.73
CA GLY A 190 -1.87 28.58 -11.16
C GLY A 190 -1.95 27.06 -11.07
N ILE A 191 -3.07 26.50 -11.52
CA ILE A 191 -3.30 25.04 -11.50
C ILE A 191 -2.58 24.40 -12.69
N TYR A 192 -1.76 23.41 -12.42
CA TYR A 192 -1.16 22.60 -13.47
C TYR A 192 -2.17 21.69 -14.13
N ASN A 193 -2.01 21.46 -15.43
CA ASN A 193 -2.77 20.45 -16.13
C ASN A 193 -2.31 19.03 -15.69
N TYR A 194 -3.11 18.03 -16.00
CA TYR A 194 -2.86 16.64 -15.60
C TYR A 194 -1.47 16.13 -16.00
N SER A 195 -1.01 16.45 -17.21
CA SER A 195 0.29 16.00 -17.72
C SER A 195 1.48 16.59 -16.95
N LYS A 196 1.34 17.80 -16.43
CA LYS A 196 2.39 18.43 -15.59
C LYS A 196 2.37 17.94 -14.14
N ALA A 197 1.26 17.38 -13.68
CA ALA A 197 1.16 16.83 -12.33
C ALA A 197 1.85 15.46 -12.19
N VAL A 198 2.28 14.85 -13.30
CA VAL A 198 2.94 13.54 -13.35
C VAL A 198 4.47 13.67 -13.38
N LEU A 199 5.00 14.87 -13.62
CA LEU A 199 6.43 15.19 -13.64
C LEU A 199 6.85 15.78 -12.30
#